data_ec0641807c563b19e28ab57298ac109d
#
_entry.id   ec0641807c563b19e28ab57298ac109d
#
_cell.length_a   1.000
_cell.length_b   1.000
_cell.length_c   1.000
_cell.angle_alpha   90.00
_cell.angle_beta   90.00
_cell.angle_gamma   90.00
#
_symmetry.space_group_name_H-M   'P 1'
#
loop_
_entity.id
_entity.type
_entity.pdbx_description
1 polymer ?
#
loop_
_entity_poly.entity_id
_entity_poly.type
_entity_poly.pdbx_seq_one_letter_code
_entity_poly.pdbx_strand_id
1 'polypeptide(L)'
;MKLDLHLHSTASDGSDSPSRIVELAKEKGIDVISLTDHDTVGGVPEALDKGRKLGVKVVRGVELSAFSSYEVHVLGYNIDIKSAALNGKLEELREKRIA
;
A
#
# COMPACT_ATOMS: atom_id res chain seq x y z
N MET A 1 -2.92 -21.53 -2.11
CA MET A 1 -2.32 -20.20 -1.91
C MET A 1 -3.40 -19.16 -1.63
N LYS A 2 -3.21 -18.37 -0.59
CA LYS A 2 -4.15 -17.30 -0.22
C LYS A 2 -3.53 -15.95 -0.52
N LEU A 3 -4.31 -15.07 -1.15
CA LEU A 3 -3.89 -13.73 -1.57
C LEU A 3 -4.79 -12.67 -0.94
N ASP A 4 -4.21 -11.53 -0.56
CA ASP A 4 -4.96 -10.32 -0.23
C ASP A 4 -4.20 -9.12 -0.80
N LEU A 5 -4.70 -8.56 -1.88
CA LEU A 5 -4.01 -7.53 -2.66
C LEU A 5 -4.58 -6.12 -2.46
N HIS A 6 -5.33 -5.89 -1.38
CA HIS A 6 -5.91 -4.58 -1.11
C HIS A 6 -5.95 -4.32 0.40
N LEU A 7 -4.81 -3.85 0.94
CA LEU A 7 -4.66 -3.60 2.38
C LEU A 7 -4.15 -2.17 2.61
N HIS A 8 -4.63 -1.56 3.69
CA HIS A 8 -4.20 -0.21 4.08
C HIS A 8 -3.56 -0.25 5.47
N SER A 9 -2.53 0.58 5.65
CA SER A 9 -1.82 0.72 6.92
C SER A 9 -1.99 2.12 7.51
N THR A 10 -1.33 2.36 8.64
CA THR A 10 -1.28 3.69 9.27
C THR A 10 -0.56 4.72 8.41
N ALA A 11 0.10 4.32 7.32
CA ALA A 11 0.67 5.27 6.34
C ALA A 11 -0.43 6.03 5.61
N SER A 12 -1.66 5.51 5.56
CA SER A 12 -2.83 6.24 5.07
C SER A 12 -3.97 6.17 6.10
N ASP A 13 -4.98 5.35 5.87
CA ASP A 13 -6.18 5.32 6.70
C ASP A 13 -6.42 4.00 7.45
N GLY A 14 -5.46 3.09 7.43
CA GLY A 14 -5.56 1.85 8.17
C GLY A 14 -5.23 2.04 9.65
N SER A 15 -5.59 1.05 10.47
CA SER A 15 -5.35 1.09 11.92
C SER A 15 -4.08 0.35 12.34
N ASP A 16 -3.52 -0.49 11.50
CA ASP A 16 -2.32 -1.28 11.82
C ASP A 16 -1.10 -0.77 11.07
N SER A 17 0.08 -0.89 11.70
CA SER A 17 1.34 -0.55 11.03
C SER A 17 1.60 -1.51 9.87
N PRO A 18 2.44 -1.12 8.88
CA PRO A 18 2.81 -2.04 7.81
C PRO A 18 3.35 -3.38 8.32
N SER A 19 4.21 -3.35 9.35
CA SER A 19 4.75 -4.58 9.96
C SER A 19 3.66 -5.44 10.56
N ARG A 20 2.70 -4.84 11.26
CA ARG A 20 1.60 -5.58 11.90
C ARG A 20 0.68 -6.22 10.85
N ILE A 21 0.46 -5.56 9.74
CA ILE A 21 -0.32 -6.12 8.63
C ILE A 21 0.33 -7.40 8.12
N VAL A 22 1.65 -7.40 7.95
CA VAL A 22 2.39 -8.59 7.51
C VAL A 22 2.30 -9.71 8.56
N GLU A 23 2.44 -9.37 9.84
CA GLU A 23 2.28 -10.34 10.94
C GLU A 23 0.91 -10.99 10.92
N LEU A 24 -0.16 -10.19 10.76
CA LEU A 24 -1.52 -10.70 10.69
C LEU A 24 -1.73 -11.62 9.48
N ALA A 25 -1.14 -11.27 8.34
CA ALA A 25 -1.19 -12.12 7.16
C ALA A 25 -0.56 -13.48 7.43
N LYS A 26 0.60 -13.48 8.10
CA LYS A 26 1.29 -14.71 8.47
C LYS A 26 0.41 -15.56 9.40
N GLU A 27 -0.17 -14.95 10.42
CA GLU A 27 -1.05 -15.62 11.37
C GLU A 27 -2.27 -16.27 10.70
N LYS A 28 -2.82 -15.59 9.68
CA LYS A 28 -4.02 -16.06 8.96
C LYS A 28 -3.70 -17.01 7.80
N GLY A 29 -2.44 -17.32 7.57
CA GLY A 29 -2.02 -18.21 6.50
C GLY A 29 -2.14 -17.59 5.11
N ILE A 30 -2.07 -16.27 5.01
CA ILE A 30 -2.07 -15.56 3.72
C ILE A 30 -0.65 -15.52 3.20
N ASP A 31 -0.45 -15.98 1.96
CA ASP A 31 0.88 -16.14 1.36
C ASP A 31 1.40 -14.89 0.66
N VAL A 32 0.49 -14.14 0.03
CA VAL A 32 0.84 -12.96 -0.76
C VAL A 32 -0.09 -11.83 -0.40
N ILE A 33 0.49 -10.65 -0.10
CA ILE A 33 -0.28 -9.44 0.17
C ILE A 33 0.24 -8.28 -0.66
N SER A 34 -0.57 -7.25 -0.82
CA SER A 34 -0.11 -5.95 -1.31
C SER A 34 -0.62 -4.86 -0.37
N LEU A 35 0.29 -4.02 0.09
CA LEU A 35 -0.05 -2.83 0.84
C LEU A 35 -0.35 -1.72 -0.17
N THR A 36 -1.60 -1.29 -0.21
CA THR A 36 -2.10 -0.33 -1.20
C THR A 36 -2.66 0.90 -0.50
N ASP A 37 -1.81 1.58 0.27
CA ASP A 37 -2.22 2.79 0.97
C ASP A 37 -2.67 3.89 0.01
N HIS A 38 -3.55 4.76 0.47
CA HIS A 38 -4.07 5.87 -0.33
C HIS A 38 -2.97 6.88 -0.64
N ASP A 39 -2.65 7.02 -1.94
CA ASP A 39 -1.75 8.06 -2.48
C ASP A 39 -0.39 8.16 -1.79
N THR A 40 0.10 7.05 -1.24
CA THR A 40 1.43 6.99 -0.64
C THR A 40 2.01 5.58 -0.74
N VAL A 41 3.33 5.50 -0.88
CA VAL A 41 4.08 4.25 -0.83
C VAL A 41 4.99 4.21 0.40
N GLY A 42 4.78 5.14 1.36
CA GLY A 42 5.64 5.30 2.52
C GLY A 42 5.73 4.07 3.41
N GLY A 43 4.69 3.24 3.46
CA GLY A 43 4.69 2.00 4.26
C GLY A 43 5.25 0.79 3.55
N VAL A 44 5.47 0.86 2.22
CA VAL A 44 5.89 -0.30 1.43
C VAL A 44 7.27 -0.83 1.84
N PRO A 45 8.32 0.00 2.05
CA PRO A 45 9.62 -0.53 2.47
C PRO A 45 9.55 -1.33 3.77
N GLU A 46 8.80 -0.87 4.75
CA GLU A 46 8.62 -1.58 6.02
C GLU A 46 7.92 -2.93 5.81
N ALA A 47 6.85 -2.95 4.99
CA ALA A 47 6.13 -4.17 4.69
C ALA A 47 7.00 -5.18 3.93
N LEU A 48 7.79 -4.71 2.95
CA LEU A 48 8.71 -5.56 2.19
C LEU A 48 9.73 -6.22 3.13
N ASP A 49 10.32 -5.44 4.05
CA ASP A 49 11.31 -5.93 4.98
C ASP A 49 10.70 -6.99 5.92
N LYS A 50 9.55 -6.69 6.49
CA LYS A 50 8.87 -7.63 7.40
C LYS A 50 8.44 -8.90 6.67
N GLY A 51 7.99 -8.77 5.42
CA GLY A 51 7.62 -9.91 4.60
C GLY A 51 8.79 -10.85 4.37
N ARG A 52 9.98 -10.31 4.09
CA ARG A 52 11.19 -11.13 3.94
C ARG A 52 11.50 -11.90 5.22
N LYS A 53 11.31 -11.29 6.37
CA LYS A 53 11.58 -11.92 7.67
C LYS A 53 10.59 -13.04 8.00
N LEU A 54 9.34 -12.88 7.62
CA LEU A 54 8.27 -13.83 7.98
C LEU A 54 7.88 -14.80 6.86
N GLY A 55 8.46 -14.64 5.67
CA GLY A 55 8.14 -15.52 4.55
C GLY A 55 6.81 -15.19 3.89
N VAL A 56 6.34 -13.95 3.99
CA VAL A 56 5.15 -13.47 3.30
C VAL A 56 5.60 -12.65 2.08
N LYS A 57 5.09 -12.97 0.90
CA LYS A 57 5.39 -12.21 -0.31
C LYS A 57 4.59 -10.91 -0.29
N VAL A 58 5.30 -9.78 -0.38
CA VAL A 58 4.68 -8.47 -0.44
C VAL A 58 4.85 -7.90 -1.85
N VAL A 59 3.74 -7.60 -2.50
CA VAL A 59 3.72 -6.94 -3.81
C VAL A 59 3.62 -5.44 -3.57
N ARG A 60 4.50 -4.66 -4.20
CA ARG A 60 4.48 -3.20 -4.09
C ARG A 60 3.20 -2.66 -4.70
N GLY A 61 2.46 -1.86 -3.95
CA GLY A 61 1.18 -1.35 -4.41
C GLY A 61 0.85 0.03 -3.88
N VAL A 62 -0.16 0.62 -4.47
CA VAL A 62 -0.71 1.91 -4.05
C VAL A 62 -2.15 2.02 -4.57
N GLU A 63 -3.01 2.69 -3.80
CA GLU A 63 -4.35 3.04 -4.25
C GLU A 63 -4.37 4.52 -4.60
N LEU A 64 -4.59 4.83 -5.89
CA LEU A 64 -4.64 6.21 -6.37
C LEU A 64 -6.05 6.76 -6.26
N SER A 65 -6.18 7.99 -5.74
CA SER A 65 -7.45 8.69 -5.70
C SER A 65 -7.51 9.65 -6.88
N ALA A 66 -8.52 9.50 -7.73
CA ALA A 66 -8.76 10.39 -8.85
C ALA A 66 -10.04 11.19 -8.58
N PHE A 67 -9.98 12.50 -8.77
CA PHE A 67 -11.09 13.40 -8.52
C PHE A 67 -11.58 14.03 -9.81
N SER A 68 -12.87 13.86 -10.08
CA SER A 68 -13.56 14.54 -11.17
C SER A 68 -14.94 14.96 -10.65
N SER A 69 -16.02 14.61 -11.30
CA SER A 69 -17.37 14.86 -10.74
C SER A 69 -17.67 13.94 -9.56
N TYR A 70 -16.91 12.86 -9.39
CA TYR A 70 -16.98 11.93 -8.25
C TYR A 70 -15.59 11.36 -8.00
N GLU A 71 -15.38 10.85 -6.79
CA GLU A 71 -14.11 10.24 -6.41
C GLU A 71 -14.01 8.82 -6.98
N VAL A 72 -12.88 8.53 -7.63
CA VAL A 72 -12.58 7.21 -8.17
C VAL A 72 -11.25 6.73 -7.58
N HIS A 73 -11.21 5.48 -7.14
CA HIS A 73 -10.00 4.85 -6.60
C HIS A 73 -9.45 3.83 -7.59
N VAL A 74 -8.16 3.91 -7.89
CA VAL A 74 -7.48 3.00 -8.81
C VAL A 74 -6.31 2.33 -8.10
N LEU A 75 -6.26 1.00 -8.17
CA LEU A 75 -5.18 0.22 -7.57
C LEU A 75 -4.03 0.02 -8.57
N GLY A 76 -2.80 0.32 -8.13
CA GLY A 76 -1.61 0.06 -8.92
C GLY A 76 -0.72 -0.96 -8.21
N TYR A 77 -0.18 -1.92 -8.96
CA TYR A 77 0.66 -2.97 -8.42
C TYR A 77 2.02 -3.02 -9.11
N ASN A 78 2.99 -3.61 -8.42
CA ASN A 78 4.36 -3.80 -8.90
C ASN A 78 5.02 -2.49 -9.35
N ILE A 79 4.73 -1.43 -8.62
CA ILE A 79 5.19 -0.07 -8.92
C ILE A 79 6.64 0.14 -8.49
N ASP A 80 7.29 1.15 -9.07
CA ASP A 80 8.62 1.59 -8.64
C ASP A 80 8.48 2.64 -7.53
N ILE A 81 8.61 2.20 -6.28
CA ILE A 81 8.43 3.06 -5.11
C ILE A 81 9.53 4.11 -4.96
N LYS A 82 10.61 4.00 -5.73
CA LYS A 82 11.73 4.97 -5.72
C LYS A 82 11.59 6.02 -6.83
N SER A 83 10.59 5.91 -7.69
CA SER A 83 10.38 6.86 -8.77
C SER A 83 10.04 8.25 -8.23
N ALA A 84 10.85 9.25 -8.56
CA ALA A 84 10.59 10.64 -8.18
C ALA A 84 9.32 11.16 -8.86
N ALA A 85 9.08 10.77 -10.11
CA ALA A 85 7.88 11.17 -10.84
C ALA A 85 6.61 10.61 -10.18
N LEU A 86 6.64 9.32 -9.79
CA LEU A 86 5.52 8.71 -9.09
C LEU A 86 5.28 9.39 -7.74
N ASN A 87 6.32 9.55 -6.92
CA ASN A 87 6.18 10.12 -5.59
C ASN A 87 5.72 11.58 -5.63
N GLY A 88 6.16 12.35 -6.61
CA GLY A 88 5.69 13.71 -6.82
C GLY A 88 4.20 13.76 -7.16
N LYS A 89 3.73 12.83 -8.00
CA LYS A 89 2.31 12.73 -8.34
C LYS A 89 1.47 12.30 -7.13
N LEU A 90 1.99 11.37 -6.34
CA LEU A 90 1.30 10.92 -5.12
C LEU A 90 1.15 12.06 -4.11
N GLU A 91 2.19 12.87 -3.93
CA GLU A 91 2.14 14.04 -3.05
C GLU A 91 1.04 15.02 -3.52
N GLU A 92 0.98 15.28 -4.81
CA GLU A 92 -0.05 16.13 -5.41
C GLU A 92 -1.46 15.59 -5.14
N LEU A 93 -1.65 14.27 -5.27
CA LEU A 93 -2.94 13.64 -5.01
C LEU A 93 -3.33 13.69 -3.54
N ARG A 94 -2.36 13.53 -2.62
CA ARG A 94 -2.61 13.66 -1.18
C ARG A 94 -3.09 15.06 -0.82
N GLU A 95 -2.49 16.08 -1.40
CA GLU A 95 -2.89 17.48 -1.18
C GLU A 95 -4.34 17.72 -1.60
N LYS A 96 -4.73 17.20 -2.77
CA LYS A 96 -6.10 17.31 -3.26
C LYS A 96 -7.09 16.54 -2.39
N ARG A 97 -6.67 15.40 -1.85
CA ARG A 97 -7.53 14.55 -1.02
C ARG A 97 -7.88 15.24 0.32
N ILE A 98 -6.96 16.01 0.86
CA ILE A 98 -7.17 16.72 2.14
C ILE A 98 -8.06 17.94 1.95
N ALA A 99 -7.98 18.58 0.79
CA ALA A 99 -8.82 19.72 0.45
C ALA A 99 -10.27 19.29 0.18
#